data_2faa377a2ba1ca59ef171e09a4901ac0
#
_entry.id   2faa377a2ba1ca59ef171e09a4901ac0
#
_cell.length_a   1.000
_cell.length_b   1.000
_cell.length_c   1.000
_cell.angle_alpha   90.00
_cell.angle_beta   90.00
_cell.angle_gamma   90.00
#
_symmetry.space_group_name_H-M   'P 1'
#
loop_
_entity.id
_entity.type
_entity.pdbx_description
1 polymer ?
#
loop_
_entity_poly.entity_id
_entity_poly.type
_entity_poly.pdbx_seq_one_letter_code
_entity_poly.pdbx_strand_id
1 'polypeptide(L)'
;MSFAISVIVLLSQIHGAVSDFFYTDFNQTGGLVFNGAAKTTDCDEASEIVDTMDTSNGGEASRLYQHGHTATMDVCSTVETIQHNSSHDEIAIHDAVLEYRREFDVGVTTGCSTRLRLTPSHHSKAGSIWYESRVPVLTGFETMFRWQIADHSVECTEHVDRSFSQHLHKSCAVHGGDGFAFVIHGDPTDSSALGGDGEQLGYGGISNSLAIEFDTWTNVDTQQSDDVFQDHISIHSGGPLLPNSSNQSTSLGYYRPYDIADGKVHEAKIQYLPYVETRYFELMTANDNLVPYLKDNGEGRRLGTLAIFVDQGIIEDRPILAIPVNLSLLLHLPDSLAYVGFTASTGRKWEKHDILNWQLISS
;
A
#
# COMPACT_ATOMS: atom_id res chain seq x y z
N MET A 1 44.96 9.20 7.16
CA MET A 1 44.51 10.40 7.85
C MET A 1 43.28 10.91 7.13
N SER A 2 42.31 10.63 7.66
CA SER A 2 40.94 10.94 7.94
C SER A 2 40.59 12.41 7.69
N PHE A 3 39.74 12.67 6.67
CA PHE A 3 38.90 13.83 6.56
C PHE A 3 37.64 13.41 5.80
N ALA A 4 36.73 12.84 6.49
CA ALA A 4 35.32 12.72 6.11
C ALA A 4 34.53 13.03 7.37
N ILE A 5 33.37 13.63 7.18
CA ILE A 5 32.36 13.92 8.19
C ILE A 5 32.59 15.24 8.93
N SER A 6 32.01 16.30 8.41
CA SER A 6 31.35 17.39 9.17
C SER A 6 30.88 18.49 8.22
N VAL A 7 29.84 18.26 7.44
CA VAL A 7 29.13 19.32 6.69
C VAL A 7 27.60 19.13 6.74
N ILE A 8 27.04 18.57 7.79
CA ILE A 8 25.58 18.46 7.91
C ILE A 8 25.04 19.05 9.23
N VAL A 9 25.71 20.00 9.83
CA VAL A 9 25.17 20.66 11.04
C VAL A 9 25.40 22.16 11.01
N LEU A 10 24.98 22.86 9.96
CA LEU A 10 25.03 24.35 9.99
C LEU A 10 24.04 25.02 9.04
N LEU A 11 22.79 24.53 9.00
CA LEU A 11 21.67 25.27 8.37
C LEU A 11 20.37 25.25 9.18
N SER A 12 20.43 25.03 10.48
CA SER A 12 19.25 25.03 11.34
C SER A 12 19.19 26.25 12.26
N GLN A 13 19.21 27.43 11.71
CA GLN A 13 18.70 28.61 12.44
C GLN A 13 18.29 29.65 11.43
N ILE A 14 17.02 29.66 11.11
CA ILE A 14 16.14 30.77 10.77
C ILE A 14 14.98 30.22 9.93
N HIS A 15 13.80 30.21 10.51
CA HIS A 15 12.44 29.94 10.06
C HIS A 15 11.80 28.75 10.80
N GLY A 16 10.56 28.94 11.22
CA GLY A 16 9.76 28.10 12.08
C GLY A 16 9.88 26.60 11.82
N ALA A 17 9.67 25.82 12.85
CA ALA A 17 9.91 24.38 12.90
C ALA A 17 9.50 23.67 11.60
N VAL A 18 10.46 23.40 10.74
CA VAL A 18 10.34 22.50 9.61
C VAL A 18 10.36 21.11 10.22
N SER A 19 9.27 20.40 10.16
CA SER A 19 9.16 19.04 10.71
C SER A 19 9.58 18.03 9.65
N ASP A 20 10.84 18.09 9.25
CA ASP A 20 11.41 17.11 8.36
C ASP A 20 11.85 15.88 9.14
N PHE A 21 11.58 14.71 8.61
CA PHE A 21 12.10 13.47 9.18
C PHE A 21 12.57 12.51 8.08
N PHE A 22 13.53 11.66 8.45
CA PHE A 22 14.18 10.73 7.54
C PHE A 22 14.43 9.41 8.27
N TYR A 23 13.69 8.39 7.89
CA TYR A 23 13.93 7.00 8.31
C TYR A 23 14.56 6.25 7.13
N THR A 24 15.88 6.11 7.12
CA THR A 24 16.61 5.34 6.08
C THR A 24 16.40 3.83 6.24
N ASP A 25 16.13 3.42 7.45
CA ASP A 25 15.68 2.11 7.90
C ASP A 25 14.87 2.31 9.19
N PHE A 26 14.36 1.24 9.77
CA PHE A 26 13.55 1.30 10.98
C PHE A 26 14.20 0.62 12.18
N ASN A 27 15.53 0.57 12.25
CA ASN A 27 16.26 0.15 13.45
C ASN A 27 15.99 1.06 14.65
N GLN A 28 15.55 2.28 14.37
CA GLN A 28 15.07 3.23 15.37
C GLN A 28 13.72 3.80 14.90
N THR A 29 12.70 3.59 15.70
CA THR A 29 11.32 4.02 15.42
C THR A 29 10.82 5.11 16.36
N GLY A 30 11.74 5.84 16.98
CA GLY A 30 11.37 7.01 17.76
C GLY A 30 10.57 8.00 16.92
N GLY A 31 9.43 8.46 17.44
CA GLY A 31 8.52 9.33 16.71
C GLY A 31 7.46 8.61 15.88
N LEU A 32 7.36 7.27 15.97
CA LEU A 32 6.31 6.49 15.30
C LEU A 32 5.34 5.85 16.30
N VAL A 33 4.05 5.91 16.00
CA VAL A 33 2.97 5.27 16.78
C VAL A 33 2.37 4.15 15.93
N PHE A 34 2.28 2.96 16.53
CA PHE A 34 1.81 1.74 15.87
C PHE A 34 0.43 1.35 16.40
N ASN A 35 -0.50 1.01 15.51
CA ASN A 35 -1.84 0.58 15.88
C ASN A 35 -2.22 -0.72 15.15
N GLY A 36 -3.11 -1.49 15.77
CA GLY A 36 -3.61 -2.73 15.18
C GLY A 36 -2.53 -3.79 14.98
N ALA A 37 -2.42 -4.31 13.77
CA ALA A 37 -1.45 -5.34 13.40
C ALA A 37 -0.05 -4.80 13.08
N ALA A 38 0.11 -3.48 13.03
CA ALA A 38 1.37 -2.85 12.63
C ALA A 38 2.49 -3.07 13.65
N LYS A 39 3.68 -3.38 13.16
CA LYS A 39 4.88 -3.60 13.98
C LYS A 39 6.15 -3.32 13.20
N THR A 40 7.27 -3.24 13.88
CA THR A 40 8.58 -3.39 13.24
C THR A 40 8.90 -4.86 13.09
N THR A 41 9.59 -5.22 12.03
CA THR A 41 10.09 -6.58 11.80
C THR A 41 11.40 -6.52 11.03
N ASP A 42 12.28 -7.47 11.27
CA ASP A 42 13.44 -7.70 10.44
C ASP A 42 13.19 -8.80 9.41
N CYS A 43 14.16 -9.07 8.57
CA CYS A 43 13.96 -9.97 7.46
C CYS A 43 13.86 -11.44 7.86
N ASP A 44 14.44 -11.80 9.02
CA ASP A 44 14.37 -13.18 9.50
C ASP A 44 12.96 -13.55 9.91
N GLU A 45 12.16 -12.57 10.38
CA GLU A 45 10.73 -12.74 10.62
C GLU A 45 9.90 -12.78 9.31
N ALA A 46 10.49 -12.43 8.17
CA ALA A 46 9.80 -12.54 6.87
C ALA A 46 9.53 -14.00 6.49
N SER A 47 10.20 -14.94 7.12
CA SER A 47 10.06 -16.38 6.90
C SER A 47 9.02 -17.06 7.81
N GLU A 48 8.19 -16.33 8.55
CA GLU A 48 7.01 -16.93 9.18
C GLU A 48 6.08 -17.47 8.09
N ILE A 49 6.32 -18.72 7.73
CA ILE A 49 5.42 -19.52 6.91
C ILE A 49 4.17 -19.67 7.75
N VAL A 50 3.15 -18.90 7.41
CA VAL A 50 1.84 -19.12 8.01
C VAL A 50 1.32 -20.43 7.45
N ASP A 51 1.37 -21.45 8.28
CA ASP A 51 0.81 -22.77 8.09
C ASP A 51 -0.72 -22.66 8.05
N THR A 52 -1.26 -22.09 6.98
CA THR A 52 -2.71 -22.08 6.76
C THR A 52 -3.02 -22.32 5.30
N MET A 53 -2.74 -23.52 4.85
CA MET A 53 -3.55 -24.10 3.80
C MET A 53 -4.91 -24.36 4.41
N ASP A 54 -5.86 -23.46 4.22
CA ASP A 54 -7.26 -23.75 4.55
C ASP A 54 -7.81 -24.70 3.49
N THR A 55 -7.66 -25.98 3.72
CA THR A 55 -8.22 -27.05 2.88
C THR A 55 -9.71 -27.30 3.17
N SER A 56 -10.34 -26.51 4.06
CA SER A 56 -11.64 -26.84 4.63
C SER A 56 -12.86 -26.39 3.83
N ASN A 57 -12.71 -25.61 2.77
CA ASN A 57 -13.86 -25.15 1.98
C ASN A 57 -13.80 -25.67 0.54
N GLY A 58 -14.54 -26.74 0.27
CA GLY A 58 -14.94 -27.16 -1.07
C GLY A 58 -15.85 -26.13 -1.73
N GLY A 59 -15.35 -24.94 -1.98
CA GLY A 59 -16.01 -23.85 -2.64
C GLY A 59 -15.54 -23.75 -4.10
N GLU A 60 -16.42 -23.25 -4.94
CA GLU A 60 -16.31 -23.10 -6.38
C GLU A 60 -14.91 -22.69 -6.84
N ALA A 61 -14.46 -23.30 -7.94
CA ALA A 61 -13.22 -23.00 -8.63
C ALA A 61 -13.14 -21.50 -8.94
N SER A 62 -12.55 -20.72 -8.06
CA SER A 62 -12.25 -19.35 -8.36
C SER A 62 -11.18 -19.32 -9.47
N ARG A 63 -11.47 -18.63 -10.54
CA ARG A 63 -10.54 -18.49 -11.66
C ARG A 63 -9.28 -17.82 -11.14
N LEU A 64 -8.17 -18.47 -11.39
CA LEU A 64 -6.83 -18.04 -11.08
C LEU A 64 -6.51 -16.75 -11.82
N TYR A 65 -6.57 -15.65 -11.13
CA TYR A 65 -5.98 -14.40 -11.60
C TYR A 65 -4.81 -14.07 -10.71
N GLN A 66 -3.64 -14.16 -11.27
CA GLN A 66 -2.46 -13.56 -10.68
C GLN A 66 -2.37 -12.12 -11.19
N HIS A 67 -1.95 -11.20 -10.36
CA HIS A 67 -1.71 -9.79 -10.67
C HIS A 67 -1.20 -9.56 -12.10
N GLY A 68 -2.08 -9.30 -13.04
CA GLY A 68 -1.73 -9.05 -14.44
C GLY A 68 -1.02 -10.16 -15.22
N HIS A 69 -0.54 -11.20 -14.55
CA HIS A 69 0.10 -12.35 -15.17
C HIS A 69 -0.70 -13.61 -14.86
N THR A 70 -1.14 -14.31 -15.90
CA THR A 70 -1.63 -15.68 -15.80
C THR A 70 -0.44 -16.61 -15.61
N ALA A 71 0.11 -16.69 -14.42
CA ALA A 71 0.97 -17.80 -14.07
C ALA A 71 0.09 -18.88 -13.46
N THR A 72 -0.46 -19.72 -14.29
CA THR A 72 -0.85 -21.04 -13.84
C THR A 72 0.43 -21.79 -13.52
N MET A 73 0.78 -21.84 -12.24
CA MET A 73 1.73 -22.84 -11.82
C MET A 73 1.09 -24.19 -12.11
N ASP A 74 1.54 -24.86 -13.15
CA ASP A 74 1.15 -26.23 -13.41
C ASP A 74 1.88 -27.13 -12.42
N VAL A 75 1.32 -27.19 -11.22
CA VAL A 75 1.82 -28.10 -10.16
C VAL A 75 1.68 -29.56 -10.58
N CYS A 76 0.91 -29.83 -11.64
CA CYS A 76 0.74 -31.16 -12.18
C CYS A 76 2.05 -31.78 -12.68
N SER A 77 2.98 -31.00 -13.20
CA SER A 77 4.28 -31.54 -13.65
C SER A 77 5.18 -32.03 -12.51
N THR A 78 4.98 -31.50 -11.31
CA THR A 78 5.75 -31.90 -10.11
C THR A 78 5.06 -33.03 -9.35
N VAL A 79 3.74 -33.19 -9.49
CA VAL A 79 2.92 -34.16 -8.75
C VAL A 79 2.80 -35.52 -9.51
N GLU A 80 3.05 -35.56 -10.81
CA GLU A 80 3.02 -36.82 -11.58
C GLU A 80 3.98 -37.91 -11.08
N THR A 81 4.93 -37.56 -10.20
CA THR A 81 5.90 -38.50 -9.64
C THR A 81 5.48 -39.07 -8.27
N ILE A 82 4.39 -38.59 -7.67
CA ILE A 82 4.00 -38.97 -6.31
C ILE A 82 2.71 -39.83 -6.35
N GLN A 83 2.88 -41.13 -6.50
CA GLN A 83 1.81 -42.09 -6.35
C GLN A 83 1.53 -42.37 -4.87
N HIS A 84 0.29 -42.06 -4.45
CA HIS A 84 -0.43 -42.66 -3.33
C HIS A 84 0.18 -42.63 -1.92
N ASN A 85 0.24 -41.42 -1.29
CA ASN A 85 0.09 -41.34 0.17
C ASN A 85 -0.32 -39.91 0.55
N SER A 86 -1.46 -39.71 1.17
CA SER A 86 -2.05 -38.40 1.47
C SER A 86 -1.14 -37.44 2.29
N SER A 87 -0.24 -37.99 3.09
CA SER A 87 0.72 -37.21 3.86
C SER A 87 1.93 -36.69 3.06
N HIS A 88 2.24 -37.31 1.93
CA HIS A 88 3.32 -36.87 1.04
C HIS A 88 2.87 -35.76 0.08
N ASP A 89 1.59 -35.74 -0.28
CA ASP A 89 1.04 -34.73 -1.18
C ASP A 89 1.05 -33.32 -0.56
N GLU A 90 0.77 -33.21 0.74
CA GLU A 90 0.82 -31.95 1.47
C GLU A 90 2.24 -31.36 1.54
N ILE A 91 3.24 -32.22 1.76
CA ILE A 91 4.65 -31.81 1.81
C ILE A 91 5.12 -31.33 0.44
N ALA A 92 4.76 -32.03 -0.64
CA ALA A 92 5.16 -31.65 -1.99
C ALA A 92 4.53 -30.33 -2.46
N ILE A 93 3.28 -30.06 -2.07
CA ILE A 93 2.61 -28.78 -2.36
C ILE A 93 3.25 -27.67 -1.55
N HIS A 94 3.54 -27.90 -0.29
CA HIS A 94 4.23 -26.96 0.57
C HIS A 94 5.59 -26.59 -0.02
N ASP A 95 6.38 -27.56 -0.47
CA ASP A 95 7.68 -27.33 -1.09
C ASP A 95 7.57 -26.58 -2.42
N ALA A 96 6.58 -26.89 -3.25
CA ALA A 96 6.32 -26.18 -4.50
C ALA A 96 5.88 -24.71 -4.26
N VAL A 97 5.06 -24.48 -3.25
CA VAL A 97 4.64 -23.14 -2.82
C VAL A 97 5.83 -22.35 -2.26
N LEU A 98 6.71 -23.00 -1.50
CA LEU A 98 7.94 -22.39 -1.00
C LEU A 98 8.90 -22.05 -2.14
N GLU A 99 9.03 -22.93 -3.14
CA GLU A 99 9.89 -22.67 -4.30
C GLU A 99 9.34 -21.51 -5.14
N TYR A 100 8.02 -21.48 -5.37
CA TYR A 100 7.35 -20.34 -6.01
C TYR A 100 7.59 -19.04 -5.23
N ARG A 101 7.39 -19.03 -3.92
CA ARG A 101 7.66 -17.87 -3.08
C ARG A 101 9.12 -17.42 -3.17
N ARG A 102 10.07 -18.34 -3.21
CA ARG A 102 11.50 -18.01 -3.39
C ARG A 102 11.79 -17.42 -4.77
N GLU A 103 11.15 -17.87 -5.81
CA GLU A 103 11.34 -17.36 -7.16
C GLU A 103 10.83 -15.91 -7.32
N PHE A 104 9.74 -15.57 -6.63
CA PHE A 104 9.16 -14.23 -6.64
C PHE A 104 9.69 -13.31 -5.52
N ASP A 105 10.23 -13.87 -4.44
CA ASP A 105 10.90 -13.13 -3.36
C ASP A 105 12.38 -12.77 -3.68
N VAL A 106 12.80 -12.93 -4.91
CA VAL A 106 14.19 -12.71 -5.38
C VAL A 106 14.66 -11.24 -5.28
N GLY A 107 13.85 -10.36 -4.71
CA GLY A 107 14.27 -9.02 -4.32
C GLY A 107 14.91 -8.91 -2.95
N VAL A 108 15.12 -10.01 -2.22
CA VAL A 108 15.83 -10.00 -0.93
C VAL A 108 17.30 -9.71 -1.18
N THR A 109 17.61 -8.44 -1.22
CA THR A 109 18.98 -7.96 -1.24
C THR A 109 19.70 -8.46 0.01
N THR A 110 20.88 -8.96 -0.18
CA THR A 110 21.88 -9.20 0.88
C THR A 110 22.05 -7.93 1.72
N GLY A 111 21.40 -7.86 2.85
CA GLY A 111 21.39 -6.68 3.71
C GLY A 111 19.96 -6.28 4.08
N CYS A 112 19.27 -7.14 4.78
CA CYS A 112 17.95 -6.87 5.32
C CYS A 112 18.01 -5.79 6.38
N SER A 113 17.34 -4.68 6.16
CA SER A 113 17.07 -3.66 7.16
C SER A 113 15.74 -3.93 7.85
N THR A 114 15.63 -3.51 9.10
CA THR A 114 14.36 -3.49 9.81
C THR A 114 13.34 -2.67 9.03
N ARG A 115 12.13 -3.18 8.92
CA ARG A 115 11.04 -2.58 8.16
C ARG A 115 9.80 -2.35 9.00
N LEU A 116 8.95 -1.45 8.58
CA LEU A 116 7.61 -1.29 9.14
C LEU A 116 6.69 -2.27 8.44
N ARG A 117 6.18 -3.24 9.14
CA ARG A 117 5.14 -4.14 8.66
C ARG A 117 3.79 -3.60 9.08
N LEU A 118 2.99 -3.15 8.12
CA LEU A 118 1.65 -2.65 8.34
C LEU A 118 0.69 -3.80 8.64
N THR A 119 0.73 -4.85 7.82
CA THR A 119 -0.02 -6.09 8.05
C THR A 119 0.83 -7.32 7.75
N PRO A 120 0.71 -8.39 8.54
CA PRO A 120 1.33 -9.68 8.25
C PRO A 120 0.56 -10.42 7.15
N SER A 121 1.17 -11.48 6.59
CA SER A 121 0.53 -12.44 5.70
C SER A 121 -0.52 -13.29 6.46
N HIS A 122 -1.63 -12.67 6.82
CA HIS A 122 -2.72 -13.27 7.58
C HIS A 122 -4.04 -12.57 7.28
N HIS A 123 -5.16 -13.33 7.23
CA HIS A 123 -6.48 -12.79 6.92
C HIS A 123 -6.98 -11.79 7.98
N SER A 124 -7.84 -10.88 7.55
CA SER A 124 -8.58 -9.93 8.40
C SER A 124 -7.69 -9.18 9.39
N LYS A 125 -6.68 -8.52 8.86
CA LYS A 125 -5.79 -7.63 9.62
C LYS A 125 -5.95 -6.20 9.14
N ALA A 126 -5.83 -5.26 10.07
CA ALA A 126 -5.67 -3.85 9.80
C ALA A 126 -4.56 -3.28 10.69
N GLY A 127 -3.76 -2.40 10.14
CA GLY A 127 -2.70 -1.72 10.87
C GLY A 127 -2.50 -0.30 10.38
N SER A 128 -2.07 0.58 11.28
CA SER A 128 -1.64 1.93 10.94
C SER A 128 -0.36 2.30 11.68
N ILE A 129 0.44 3.15 11.05
CA ILE A 129 1.65 3.74 11.62
C ILE A 129 1.61 5.22 11.34
N TRP A 130 1.70 6.03 12.38
CA TRP A 130 1.66 7.48 12.29
C TRP A 130 2.96 8.09 12.82
N TYR A 131 3.39 9.17 12.17
CA TYR A 131 4.35 10.06 12.80
C TYR A 131 3.68 10.71 14.02
N GLU A 132 4.31 10.66 15.19
CA GLU A 132 3.69 11.03 16.48
C GLU A 132 3.30 12.50 16.55
N SER A 133 4.01 13.37 15.81
CA SER A 133 3.78 14.80 15.79
C SER A 133 3.06 15.20 14.51
N ARG A 134 2.14 16.15 14.63
CA ARG A 134 1.50 16.75 13.46
C ARG A 134 2.48 17.61 12.68
N VAL A 135 2.42 17.56 11.36
CA VAL A 135 3.30 18.27 10.43
C VAL A 135 2.53 19.28 9.59
N PRO A 136 3.14 20.38 9.16
CA PRO A 136 2.50 21.34 8.26
C PRO A 136 2.39 20.72 6.85
N VAL A 137 1.17 20.62 6.34
CA VAL A 137 0.90 20.04 5.01
C VAL A 137 0.31 21.05 4.02
N LEU A 138 -0.26 22.14 4.50
CA LEU A 138 -0.98 23.09 3.63
C LEU A 138 -0.06 24.09 2.94
N THR A 139 1.19 24.21 3.38
CA THR A 139 2.21 25.08 2.76
C THR A 139 3.00 24.38 1.66
N GLY A 140 2.83 23.07 1.56
CA GLY A 140 3.53 22.19 0.64
C GLY A 140 4.30 21.12 1.40
N PHE A 141 4.41 19.94 0.80
CA PHE A 141 5.22 18.85 1.31
C PHE A 141 5.68 17.93 0.17
N GLU A 142 6.72 17.19 0.46
CA GLU A 142 7.16 16.05 -0.33
C GLU A 142 7.42 14.88 0.62
N THR A 143 6.86 13.73 0.31
CA THR A 143 7.18 12.49 1.01
C THR A 143 7.64 11.43 0.03
N MET A 144 8.64 10.66 0.43
CA MET A 144 9.15 9.51 -0.33
C MET A 144 9.24 8.31 0.58
N PHE A 145 8.88 7.16 0.05
CA PHE A 145 8.98 5.89 0.74
C PHE A 145 9.16 4.74 -0.23
N ARG A 146 9.76 3.66 0.27
CA ARG A 146 9.87 2.41 -0.48
C ARG A 146 9.02 1.36 0.20
N TRP A 147 8.34 0.55 -0.62
CA TRP A 147 7.51 -0.54 -0.11
C TRP A 147 7.83 -1.86 -0.79
N GLN A 148 7.42 -2.92 -0.14
CA GLN A 148 7.42 -4.27 -0.70
C GLN A 148 6.15 -4.97 -0.27
N ILE A 149 5.45 -5.56 -1.23
CA ILE A 149 4.28 -6.41 -1.00
C ILE A 149 4.68 -7.82 -1.38
N ALA A 150 4.54 -8.77 -0.46
CA ALA A 150 5.01 -10.13 -0.63
C ALA A 150 4.18 -11.14 0.19
N ASP A 151 4.48 -12.42 0.07
CA ASP A 151 3.84 -13.49 0.84
C ASP A 151 2.33 -13.54 0.69
N HIS A 152 1.88 -13.57 -0.56
CA HIS A 152 0.47 -13.67 -0.91
C HIS A 152 -0.14 -14.98 -0.42
N SER A 153 -1.44 -14.96 -0.12
CA SER A 153 -2.20 -16.16 0.20
C SER A 153 -2.26 -17.12 -0.99
N VAL A 154 -2.24 -18.40 -0.70
CA VAL A 154 -2.31 -19.48 -1.70
C VAL A 154 -3.56 -20.30 -1.46
N GLU A 155 -4.35 -20.52 -2.49
CA GLU A 155 -5.54 -21.36 -2.46
C GLU A 155 -5.40 -22.48 -3.49
N CYS A 156 -5.53 -23.72 -3.02
CA CYS A 156 -5.42 -24.89 -3.88
C CYS A 156 -6.77 -25.59 -4.02
N THR A 157 -7.13 -25.94 -5.25
CA THR A 157 -8.34 -26.71 -5.57
C THR A 157 -7.99 -28.05 -6.20
N GLU A 158 -8.73 -29.10 -5.82
CA GLU A 158 -8.58 -30.43 -6.40
C GLU A 158 -9.66 -30.64 -7.47
N HIS A 159 -9.23 -31.03 -8.65
CA HIS A 159 -10.12 -31.40 -9.76
C HIS A 159 -9.91 -32.84 -10.16
N VAL A 160 -11.03 -33.59 -10.27
CA VAL A 160 -11.01 -34.94 -10.85
C VAL A 160 -11.37 -34.81 -12.32
N ASP A 161 -10.42 -35.05 -13.21
CA ASP A 161 -10.72 -35.18 -14.63
C ASP A 161 -11.40 -36.55 -14.89
N ARG A 162 -12.71 -36.48 -15.09
CA ARG A 162 -13.52 -37.66 -15.41
C ARG A 162 -13.36 -38.17 -16.85
N SER A 163 -12.79 -37.35 -17.71
CA SER A 163 -12.63 -37.62 -19.16
C SER A 163 -11.38 -38.43 -19.44
N PHE A 164 -10.36 -38.31 -18.60
CA PHE A 164 -9.07 -39.00 -18.75
C PHE A 164 -8.69 -39.72 -17.46
N SER A 165 -9.01 -41.00 -17.35
CA SER A 165 -8.47 -41.93 -16.38
C SER A 165 -8.61 -41.59 -14.87
N GLN A 166 -9.51 -40.72 -14.44
CA GLN A 166 -9.74 -40.37 -13.03
C GLN A 166 -8.50 -39.81 -12.31
N HIS A 167 -7.63 -39.09 -13.02
CA HIS A 167 -6.50 -38.41 -12.38
C HIS A 167 -6.99 -37.25 -11.53
N LEU A 168 -6.46 -37.16 -10.32
CA LEU A 168 -6.63 -36.01 -9.45
C LEU A 168 -5.62 -34.91 -9.87
N HIS A 169 -6.14 -33.75 -10.25
CA HIS A 169 -5.32 -32.58 -10.55
C HIS A 169 -5.49 -31.59 -9.42
N LYS A 170 -4.37 -31.10 -8.87
CA LYS A 170 -4.36 -29.95 -7.96
C LYS A 170 -3.93 -28.71 -8.72
N SER A 171 -4.71 -27.64 -8.64
CA SER A 171 -4.33 -26.33 -9.14
C SER A 171 -4.32 -25.33 -7.98
N CYS A 172 -3.24 -24.56 -7.85
CA CYS A 172 -3.11 -23.56 -6.80
C CYS A 172 -3.14 -22.15 -7.40
N ALA A 173 -3.87 -21.27 -6.75
CA ALA A 173 -3.92 -19.84 -7.06
C ALA A 173 -3.19 -19.06 -6.00
N VAL A 174 -2.43 -18.09 -6.42
CA VAL A 174 -1.81 -17.10 -5.55
C VAL A 174 -2.62 -15.81 -5.64
N HIS A 175 -3.08 -15.31 -4.50
CA HIS A 175 -3.86 -14.07 -4.42
C HIS A 175 -3.34 -13.23 -3.26
N GLY A 176 -3.00 -11.97 -3.54
CA GLY A 176 -2.77 -10.95 -2.54
C GLY A 176 -4.03 -10.16 -2.21
N GLY A 177 -3.94 -9.25 -1.29
CA GLY A 177 -4.97 -8.28 -0.92
C GLY A 177 -4.84 -7.82 0.53
N ASP A 178 -5.43 -6.70 0.87
CA ASP A 178 -6.19 -5.78 0.02
C ASP A 178 -5.34 -4.59 -0.46
N GLY A 179 -4.22 -4.26 0.22
CA GLY A 179 -3.35 -3.14 -0.12
C GLY A 179 -3.04 -2.24 1.07
N PHE A 180 -2.43 -1.08 0.78
CA PHE A 180 -2.06 -0.08 1.78
C PHE A 180 -2.35 1.34 1.27
N ALA A 181 -2.30 2.33 2.18
CA ALA A 181 -2.41 3.73 1.82
C ALA A 181 -1.40 4.60 2.58
N PHE A 182 -0.91 5.66 1.92
CA PHE A 182 -0.35 6.82 2.59
C PHE A 182 -1.49 7.77 2.94
N VAL A 183 -1.56 8.22 4.19
CA VAL A 183 -2.70 8.99 4.69
C VAL A 183 -2.24 10.25 5.41
N ILE A 184 -2.96 11.35 5.15
CA ILE A 184 -2.87 12.62 5.87
C ILE A 184 -4.21 12.84 6.55
N HIS A 185 -4.26 13.12 7.86
CA HIS A 185 -5.52 13.34 8.55
C HIS A 185 -5.47 14.32 9.72
N GLY A 186 -6.64 14.86 10.02
CA GLY A 186 -6.93 15.60 11.24
C GLY A 186 -8.06 14.94 12.03
N ASP A 187 -8.09 13.60 12.09
CA ASP A 187 -9.10 12.84 12.80
C ASP A 187 -9.01 13.08 14.32
N PRO A 188 -10.15 13.16 15.05
CA PRO A 188 -10.15 13.38 16.51
C PRO A 188 -9.48 12.27 17.32
N THR A 189 -9.23 11.11 16.75
CA THR A 189 -8.50 10.02 17.42
C THR A 189 -6.99 10.20 17.39
N ASP A 190 -6.50 11.27 16.73
CA ASP A 190 -5.09 11.60 16.64
C ASP A 190 -4.24 10.43 16.09
N SER A 191 -3.05 10.21 16.66
CA SER A 191 -2.17 9.11 16.26
C SER A 191 -2.69 7.69 16.58
N SER A 192 -3.91 7.57 17.13
CA SER A 192 -4.58 6.29 17.33
C SER A 192 -5.54 5.93 16.19
N ALA A 193 -5.64 6.76 15.15
CA ALA A 193 -6.53 6.53 14.02
C ALA A 193 -6.22 5.18 13.33
N LEU A 194 -7.26 4.38 13.14
CA LEU A 194 -7.22 3.13 12.39
C LEU A 194 -8.62 2.86 11.85
N GLY A 195 -8.72 2.64 10.55
CA GLY A 195 -9.96 2.33 9.86
C GLY A 195 -10.26 0.83 9.78
N GLY A 196 -11.19 0.47 8.91
CA GLY A 196 -11.65 -0.91 8.73
C GLY A 196 -10.65 -1.80 8.00
N ASP A 197 -10.83 -3.11 8.14
CA ASP A 197 -10.08 -4.14 7.43
C ASP A 197 -10.64 -4.43 6.03
N GLY A 198 -10.01 -5.37 5.30
CA GLY A 198 -10.41 -5.75 3.96
C GLY A 198 -10.39 -4.57 2.99
N GLU A 199 -11.43 -4.43 2.20
CA GLU A 199 -11.59 -3.37 1.18
C GLU A 199 -11.43 -1.93 1.71
N GLN A 200 -11.38 -1.72 3.03
CA GLN A 200 -11.22 -0.40 3.61
C GLN A 200 -9.76 0.03 3.82
N LEU A 201 -8.80 -0.80 3.46
CA LEU A 201 -7.36 -0.53 3.46
C LEU A 201 -6.82 0.11 4.75
N GLY A 202 -7.49 -0.09 5.90
CA GLY A 202 -7.12 0.49 7.19
C GLY A 202 -7.36 2.00 7.30
N TYR A 203 -7.84 2.69 6.27
CA TYR A 203 -8.15 4.12 6.32
C TYR A 203 -9.63 4.44 6.21
N GLY A 204 -10.46 3.51 5.69
CA GLY A 204 -11.91 3.72 5.60
C GLY A 204 -12.51 3.97 6.97
N GLY A 205 -13.23 5.09 7.10
CA GLY A 205 -13.78 5.58 8.36
C GLY A 205 -12.92 6.63 9.08
N ILE A 206 -11.64 6.81 8.74
CA ILE A 206 -10.83 7.92 9.30
C ILE A 206 -11.38 9.24 8.78
N SER A 207 -11.81 10.10 9.69
CA SER A 207 -12.42 11.37 9.33
C SER A 207 -11.39 12.43 8.95
N ASN A 208 -11.83 13.43 8.18
CA ASN A 208 -10.98 14.57 7.83
C ASN A 208 -9.62 14.14 7.28
N SER A 209 -9.64 13.22 6.31
CA SER A 209 -8.44 12.58 5.78
C SER A 209 -8.37 12.63 4.25
N LEU A 210 -7.15 12.58 3.77
CA LEU A 210 -6.76 12.33 2.38
C LEU A 210 -5.94 11.05 2.36
N ALA A 211 -6.35 10.06 1.60
CA ALA A 211 -5.64 8.82 1.40
C ALA A 211 -5.17 8.70 -0.05
N ILE A 212 -3.94 8.28 -0.23
CA ILE A 212 -3.39 7.79 -1.48
C ILE A 212 -3.25 6.30 -1.31
N GLU A 213 -4.19 5.55 -1.86
CA GLU A 213 -4.21 4.10 -1.76
C GLU A 213 -3.41 3.43 -2.87
N PHE A 214 -2.84 2.30 -2.53
CA PHE A 214 -2.16 1.34 -3.37
C PHE A 214 -2.93 0.02 -3.20
N ASP A 215 -3.98 -0.13 -3.98
CA ASP A 215 -4.91 -1.25 -3.90
C ASP A 215 -4.43 -2.40 -4.78
N THR A 216 -4.46 -3.63 -4.25
CA THR A 216 -3.99 -4.85 -4.90
C THR A 216 -5.08 -5.89 -5.10
N TRP A 217 -6.32 -5.55 -4.71
CA TRP A 217 -7.47 -6.45 -4.83
C TRP A 217 -8.68 -5.76 -5.44
N THR A 218 -9.32 -6.40 -6.41
CA THR A 218 -10.52 -5.87 -7.03
C THR A 218 -11.77 -6.25 -6.24
N ASN A 219 -12.43 -5.28 -5.67
CA ASN A 219 -13.72 -5.39 -5.01
C ASN A 219 -14.84 -5.00 -5.97
N VAL A 220 -15.37 -5.96 -6.70
CA VAL A 220 -16.50 -5.74 -7.61
C VAL A 220 -17.83 -6.09 -6.92
N ASP A 221 -18.86 -5.33 -7.24
CA ASP A 221 -20.24 -5.56 -6.76
C ASP A 221 -20.38 -5.54 -5.22
N THR A 222 -19.45 -4.92 -4.51
CA THR A 222 -19.60 -4.70 -3.07
C THR A 222 -20.31 -3.38 -2.81
N GLN A 223 -20.96 -3.25 -1.66
CA GLN A 223 -21.62 -1.98 -1.30
C GLN A 223 -20.62 -0.90 -0.87
N GLN A 224 -19.36 -1.24 -0.68
CA GLN A 224 -18.34 -0.37 -0.11
C GLN A 224 -17.27 0.02 -1.11
N SER A 225 -16.96 -0.83 -2.07
CA SER A 225 -16.07 -0.48 -3.18
C SER A 225 -16.59 -1.06 -4.50
N ASP A 226 -16.21 -0.45 -5.59
CA ASP A 226 -16.56 -0.84 -6.96
C ASP A 226 -15.36 -0.52 -7.85
N ASP A 227 -14.28 -1.30 -7.66
CA ASP A 227 -12.98 -1.02 -8.24
C ASP A 227 -12.98 -1.20 -9.75
N VAL A 228 -12.32 -0.30 -10.41
CA VAL A 228 -12.23 -0.31 -11.88
C VAL A 228 -11.20 -1.33 -12.35
N PHE A 229 -10.14 -1.56 -11.56
CA PHE A 229 -9.01 -2.42 -11.88
C PHE A 229 -8.52 -3.16 -10.65
N GLN A 230 -7.84 -4.29 -10.85
CA GLN A 230 -7.22 -5.06 -9.77
C GLN A 230 -6.15 -4.22 -9.06
N ASP A 231 -5.04 -3.92 -9.74
CA ASP A 231 -4.02 -3.04 -9.17
C ASP A 231 -4.33 -1.61 -9.58
N HIS A 232 -4.49 -0.74 -8.59
CA HIS A 232 -4.67 0.67 -8.88
C HIS A 232 -4.11 1.56 -7.75
N ILE A 233 -3.79 2.79 -8.14
CA ILE A 233 -3.43 3.86 -7.20
C ILE A 233 -4.51 4.91 -7.32
N SER A 234 -5.12 5.26 -6.21
CA SER A 234 -6.27 6.17 -6.19
C SER A 234 -6.16 7.18 -5.05
N ILE A 235 -6.80 8.32 -5.22
CA ILE A 235 -6.81 9.41 -4.22
C ILE A 235 -8.23 9.51 -3.66
N HIS A 236 -8.37 9.34 -2.36
CA HIS A 236 -9.65 9.35 -1.68
C HIS A 236 -9.76 10.38 -0.57
N SER A 237 -10.92 11.00 -0.45
CA SER A 237 -11.25 11.85 0.69
C SER A 237 -12.76 11.95 0.83
N GLY A 238 -13.26 11.82 2.04
CA GLY A 238 -14.65 12.14 2.38
C GLY A 238 -14.92 13.65 2.45
N GLY A 239 -13.88 14.47 2.34
CA GLY A 239 -13.94 15.92 2.56
C GLY A 239 -13.79 16.31 4.03
N PRO A 240 -13.90 17.60 4.34
CA PRO A 240 -13.64 18.11 5.66
C PRO A 240 -14.60 17.55 6.70
N LEU A 241 -14.05 17.03 7.79
CA LEU A 241 -14.78 16.48 8.95
C LEU A 241 -15.66 15.25 8.67
N LEU A 242 -15.61 14.70 7.47
CA LEU A 242 -16.36 13.49 7.11
C LEU A 242 -15.44 12.26 7.12
N PRO A 243 -15.99 11.05 7.39
CA PRO A 243 -15.22 9.82 7.26
C PRO A 243 -14.81 9.58 5.81
N ASN A 244 -13.61 9.09 5.61
CA ASN A 244 -13.11 8.68 4.31
C ASN A 244 -13.69 7.32 3.89
N SER A 245 -13.61 7.02 2.62
CA SER A 245 -14.09 5.77 2.04
C SER A 245 -13.16 5.33 0.92
N SER A 246 -12.91 4.03 0.84
CA SER A 246 -12.21 3.39 -0.28
C SER A 246 -13.12 3.13 -1.50
N ASN A 247 -14.38 3.55 -1.44
CA ASN A 247 -15.28 3.37 -2.56
C ASN A 247 -14.83 4.20 -3.76
N GLN A 248 -14.62 3.55 -4.89
CA GLN A 248 -14.13 4.17 -6.13
C GLN A 248 -15.02 5.35 -6.61
N SER A 249 -16.30 5.33 -6.28
CA SER A 249 -17.20 6.45 -6.60
C SER A 249 -16.85 7.76 -5.89
N THR A 250 -16.06 7.70 -4.81
CA THR A 250 -15.56 8.87 -4.06
C THR A 250 -14.16 9.28 -4.45
N SER A 251 -13.51 8.55 -5.36
CA SER A 251 -12.16 8.84 -5.82
C SER A 251 -12.06 10.24 -6.44
N LEU A 252 -10.99 10.95 -6.09
CA LEU A 252 -10.63 12.26 -6.66
C LEU A 252 -9.80 12.11 -7.94
N GLY A 253 -9.22 10.94 -8.16
CA GLY A 253 -8.43 10.57 -9.31
C GLY A 253 -7.77 9.21 -9.10
N TYR A 254 -7.56 8.48 -10.17
CA TYR A 254 -6.95 7.16 -10.11
C TYR A 254 -6.05 6.88 -11.31
N TYR A 255 -5.15 5.91 -11.12
CA TYR A 255 -4.24 5.43 -12.14
C TYR A 255 -4.06 3.92 -12.03
N ARG A 256 -3.99 3.23 -13.16
CA ARG A 256 -3.67 1.81 -13.22
C ARG A 256 -2.16 1.64 -13.48
N PRO A 257 -1.36 1.28 -12.46
CA PRO A 257 0.03 0.91 -12.66
C PRO A 257 0.15 -0.48 -13.30
N TYR A 258 1.40 -0.89 -13.54
CA TYR A 258 1.74 -2.30 -13.61
C TYR A 258 1.62 -2.93 -12.19
N ASP A 259 1.82 -4.23 -12.09
CA ASP A 259 1.77 -4.99 -10.84
C ASP A 259 2.64 -4.33 -9.75
N ILE A 260 2.00 -3.85 -8.67
CA ILE A 260 2.63 -3.18 -7.53
C ILE A 260 2.85 -4.13 -6.35
N ALA A 261 2.40 -5.39 -6.49
CA ALA A 261 2.52 -6.45 -5.51
C ALA A 261 3.36 -7.63 -6.04
N ASP A 262 4.29 -7.37 -6.95
CA ASP A 262 5.12 -8.36 -7.65
C ASP A 262 6.28 -8.92 -6.78
N GLY A 263 6.30 -8.65 -5.49
CA GLY A 263 7.35 -9.06 -4.55
C GLY A 263 8.59 -8.18 -4.58
N LYS A 264 8.72 -7.26 -5.52
CA LYS A 264 9.87 -6.37 -5.62
C LYS A 264 9.72 -5.12 -4.74
N VAL A 265 10.82 -4.42 -4.61
CA VAL A 265 10.83 -3.13 -3.93
C VAL A 265 10.48 -2.03 -4.93
N HIS A 266 9.44 -1.29 -4.62
CA HIS A 266 8.98 -0.10 -5.34
C HIS A 266 9.24 1.16 -4.53
N GLU A 267 9.20 2.31 -5.20
CA GLU A 267 9.38 3.61 -4.56
C GLU A 267 8.28 4.58 -5.00
N ALA A 268 7.72 5.33 -4.05
CA ALA A 268 6.78 6.40 -4.33
C ALA A 268 7.31 7.75 -3.84
N LYS A 269 6.97 8.78 -4.59
CA LYS A 269 7.06 10.18 -4.19
C LYS A 269 5.68 10.79 -4.30
N ILE A 270 5.20 11.40 -3.22
CA ILE A 270 3.94 12.16 -3.19
C ILE A 270 4.29 13.59 -2.86
N GLN A 271 3.87 14.51 -3.71
CA GLN A 271 4.20 15.93 -3.59
C GLN A 271 2.92 16.77 -3.63
N TYR A 272 2.78 17.68 -2.69
CA TYR A 272 1.79 18.75 -2.75
C TYR A 272 2.49 20.10 -2.93
N LEU A 273 2.12 20.79 -3.98
CA LEU A 273 2.56 22.15 -4.27
C LEU A 273 1.36 23.10 -4.04
N PRO A 274 1.50 24.17 -3.24
CA PRO A 274 0.40 25.10 -2.96
C PRO A 274 0.14 26.07 -4.13
N TYR A 275 0.43 25.62 -5.35
CA TYR A 275 0.19 26.31 -6.62
C TYR A 275 -0.03 25.29 -7.73
N VAL A 276 -0.64 25.71 -8.83
CA VAL A 276 -0.81 24.85 -10.01
C VAL A 276 0.53 24.70 -10.75
N GLU A 277 1.06 23.49 -10.76
CA GLU A 277 2.30 23.17 -11.47
C GLU A 277 2.02 22.95 -12.96
N THR A 278 2.39 23.90 -13.78
CA THR A 278 2.06 23.90 -15.20
C THR A 278 2.76 22.79 -16.00
N ARG A 279 3.89 22.27 -15.50
CA ARG A 279 4.60 21.15 -16.14
C ARG A 279 3.76 19.87 -16.17
N TYR A 280 2.84 19.72 -15.21
CA TYR A 280 1.98 18.55 -15.11
C TYR A 280 0.59 18.76 -15.69
N PHE A 281 0.32 19.91 -16.29
CA PHE A 281 -1.03 20.29 -16.74
C PHE A 281 -1.66 19.25 -17.69
N GLU A 282 -0.88 18.69 -18.61
CA GLU A 282 -1.36 17.66 -19.56
C GLU A 282 -1.60 16.30 -18.90
N LEU A 283 -1.04 16.08 -17.69
CA LEU A 283 -1.19 14.85 -16.92
C LEU A 283 -2.23 15.00 -15.81
N MET A 284 -2.74 16.22 -15.58
CA MET A 284 -3.75 16.47 -14.56
C MET A 284 -5.08 15.89 -14.97
N THR A 285 -5.67 15.13 -14.06
CA THR A 285 -7.03 14.64 -14.19
C THR A 285 -7.95 15.39 -13.21
N ALA A 286 -9.18 15.58 -13.60
CA ALA A 286 -10.21 16.15 -12.74
C ALA A 286 -11.53 15.44 -13.01
N ASN A 287 -12.29 15.19 -11.95
CA ASN A 287 -13.61 14.60 -12.00
C ASN A 287 -14.59 15.41 -11.15
N ASP A 288 -15.87 15.01 -11.15
CA ASP A 288 -16.91 15.75 -10.45
C ASP A 288 -16.68 15.84 -8.93
N ASN A 289 -16.00 14.86 -8.33
CA ASN A 289 -15.69 14.84 -6.90
C ASN A 289 -14.66 15.92 -6.51
N LEU A 290 -13.84 16.38 -7.46
CA LEU A 290 -12.88 17.45 -7.23
C LEU A 290 -13.50 18.85 -7.27
N VAL A 291 -14.64 19.03 -7.92
CA VAL A 291 -15.24 20.35 -8.15
C VAL A 291 -15.34 21.24 -6.89
N PRO A 292 -15.71 20.73 -5.71
CA PRO A 292 -15.76 21.52 -4.50
C PRO A 292 -14.40 22.12 -4.07
N TYR A 293 -13.29 21.48 -4.49
CA TYR A 293 -11.92 21.77 -4.06
C TYR A 293 -11.08 22.50 -5.12
N LEU A 294 -11.68 22.85 -6.29
CA LEU A 294 -11.01 23.52 -7.42
C LEU A 294 -11.08 25.04 -7.32
N LYS A 295 -10.92 25.62 -6.16
CA LYS A 295 -11.00 27.08 -5.96
C LYS A 295 -10.06 27.56 -4.87
N ASP A 296 -9.72 28.82 -4.92
CA ASP A 296 -9.05 29.52 -3.83
C ASP A 296 -10.02 29.71 -2.65
N ASN A 297 -9.47 29.68 -1.44
CA ASN A 297 -10.26 29.99 -0.26
C ASN A 297 -10.05 31.42 0.16
N GLY A 298 -10.52 32.37 0.26
CA GLY A 298 -10.27 33.79 0.59
C GLY A 298 -9.19 34.08 1.67
N GLU A 299 -8.51 33.09 2.20
CA GLU A 299 -7.49 33.19 3.25
C GLU A 299 -6.05 33.12 2.71
N GLY A 300 -5.88 33.35 1.41
CA GLY A 300 -4.57 33.30 0.74
C GLY A 300 -4.10 31.91 0.35
N ARG A 301 -4.90 30.87 0.63
CA ARG A 301 -4.63 29.52 0.20
C ARG A 301 -5.25 29.27 -1.17
N ARG A 302 -4.43 28.78 -2.08
CA ARG A 302 -4.75 28.69 -3.49
C ARG A 302 -4.95 27.25 -3.92
N LEU A 303 -5.52 27.12 -5.10
CA LEU A 303 -5.51 25.88 -5.83
C LEU A 303 -4.06 25.42 -6.00
N GLY A 304 -3.79 24.19 -5.57
CA GLY A 304 -2.49 23.53 -5.63
C GLY A 304 -2.47 22.35 -6.58
N THR A 305 -1.39 21.61 -6.52
CA THR A 305 -1.18 20.38 -7.27
C THR A 305 -0.79 19.26 -6.32
N LEU A 306 -1.53 18.17 -6.32
CA LEU A 306 -1.12 16.91 -5.71
C LEU A 306 -0.63 15.99 -6.82
N ALA A 307 0.61 15.54 -6.73
CA ALA A 307 1.26 14.71 -7.74
C ALA A 307 1.84 13.45 -7.10
N ILE A 308 1.66 12.30 -7.75
CA ILE A 308 2.11 11.00 -7.32
C ILE A 308 3.05 10.45 -8.38
N PHE A 309 4.23 10.02 -7.96
CA PHE A 309 5.27 9.44 -8.79
C PHE A 309 5.60 8.05 -8.26
N VAL A 310 5.85 7.11 -9.15
CA VAL A 310 6.26 5.74 -8.81
C VAL A 310 7.45 5.37 -9.67
N ASP A 311 8.45 4.77 -9.05
CA ASP A 311 9.64 4.17 -9.68
C ASP A 311 10.29 5.07 -10.73
N GLN A 312 10.29 4.65 -11.99
CA GLN A 312 10.89 5.40 -13.09
C GLN A 312 10.34 6.83 -13.23
N GLY A 313 9.08 7.04 -12.85
CA GLY A 313 8.45 8.36 -12.86
C GLY A 313 9.12 9.36 -11.92
N ILE A 314 9.74 8.88 -10.82
CA ILE A 314 10.51 9.73 -9.90
C ILE A 314 11.76 10.26 -10.60
N ILE A 315 12.49 9.41 -11.31
CA ILE A 315 13.72 9.75 -12.02
C ILE A 315 13.42 10.72 -13.19
N GLU A 316 12.32 10.49 -13.89
CA GLU A 316 11.90 11.28 -15.05
C GLU A 316 11.17 12.59 -14.67
N ASP A 317 10.94 12.84 -13.39
CA ASP A 317 10.08 13.93 -12.87
C ASP A 317 8.71 13.95 -13.55
N ARG A 318 8.16 12.77 -13.79
CA ARG A 318 6.88 12.55 -14.45
C ARG A 318 5.90 11.84 -13.53
N PRO A 319 4.89 12.52 -12.99
CA PRO A 319 3.89 11.89 -12.15
C PRO A 319 3.06 10.88 -12.94
N ILE A 320 2.70 9.78 -12.31
CA ILE A 320 1.72 8.82 -12.83
C ILE A 320 0.30 9.32 -12.66
N LEU A 321 0.07 10.15 -11.65
CA LEU A 321 -1.22 10.76 -11.35
C LEU A 321 -0.99 12.17 -10.80
N ALA A 322 -1.70 13.14 -11.33
CA ALA A 322 -1.72 14.50 -10.80
C ALA A 322 -3.14 15.05 -10.80
N ILE A 323 -3.53 15.74 -9.72
CA ILE A 323 -4.81 16.41 -9.61
C ILE A 323 -4.62 17.87 -9.16
N PRO A 324 -5.42 18.80 -9.69
CA PRO A 324 -5.52 20.13 -9.12
C PRO A 324 -6.41 20.07 -7.88
N VAL A 325 -5.92 20.56 -6.74
CA VAL A 325 -6.71 20.53 -5.49
C VAL A 325 -6.27 21.62 -4.53
N ASN A 326 -7.22 22.28 -3.89
CA ASN A 326 -6.93 23.13 -2.73
C ASN A 326 -7.06 22.30 -1.46
N LEU A 327 -5.92 21.87 -0.93
CA LEU A 327 -5.88 20.98 0.23
C LEU A 327 -6.52 21.57 1.48
N SER A 328 -6.54 22.90 1.61
CA SER A 328 -7.20 23.59 2.74
C SER A 328 -8.73 23.57 2.68
N LEU A 329 -9.31 23.22 1.53
CA LEU A 329 -10.74 22.98 1.37
C LEU A 329 -11.10 21.50 1.55
N LEU A 330 -10.13 20.63 1.30
CA LEU A 330 -10.28 19.19 1.41
C LEU A 330 -10.17 18.73 2.87
N LEU A 331 -9.25 19.33 3.63
CA LEU A 331 -8.96 19.02 5.02
C LEU A 331 -9.22 20.24 5.92
N HIS A 332 -10.00 20.02 6.97
CA HIS A 332 -10.22 21.03 8.00
C HIS A 332 -9.09 20.98 9.04
N LEU A 333 -8.05 21.80 8.83
CA LEU A 333 -6.86 21.87 9.66
C LEU A 333 -6.67 23.31 10.20
N PRO A 334 -7.29 23.68 11.34
CA PRO A 334 -7.28 25.05 11.83
C PRO A 334 -5.88 25.60 12.10
N ASP A 335 -4.95 24.75 12.55
CA ASP A 335 -3.54 25.08 12.78
C ASP A 335 -2.63 24.71 11.60
N SER A 336 -3.20 24.25 10.48
CA SER A 336 -2.50 23.80 9.27
C SER A 336 -1.66 22.52 9.45
N LEU A 337 -1.79 21.85 10.59
CA LEU A 337 -1.03 20.66 10.96
C LEU A 337 -1.89 19.41 10.86
N ALA A 338 -1.32 18.33 10.35
CA ALA A 338 -1.95 17.02 10.21
C ALA A 338 -1.05 15.90 10.69
N TYR A 339 -1.64 14.78 11.06
CA TYR A 339 -0.92 13.52 11.16
C TYR A 339 -0.67 12.95 9.76
N VAL A 340 0.47 12.31 9.60
CA VAL A 340 0.87 11.63 8.36
C VAL A 340 1.35 10.23 8.69
N GLY A 341 1.11 9.30 7.77
CA GLY A 341 1.52 7.91 7.99
C GLY A 341 0.93 6.94 7.00
N PHE A 342 0.88 5.69 7.40
CA PHE A 342 0.44 4.59 6.56
C PHE A 342 -0.64 3.76 7.24
N THR A 343 -1.53 3.21 6.43
CA THR A 343 -2.51 2.20 6.83
C THR A 343 -2.45 1.04 5.85
N ALA A 344 -2.83 -0.14 6.28
CA ALA A 344 -3.02 -1.30 5.41
C ALA A 344 -4.07 -2.22 5.99
N SER A 345 -4.60 -3.07 5.13
CA SER A 345 -5.45 -4.16 5.58
C SER A 345 -5.34 -5.39 4.71
N THR A 346 -5.86 -6.50 5.22
CA THR A 346 -6.05 -7.75 4.51
C THR A 346 -7.48 -8.25 4.75
N GLY A 347 -8.07 -8.87 3.76
CA GLY A 347 -9.39 -9.46 3.82
C GLY A 347 -9.38 -10.98 3.88
N ARG A 348 -10.12 -11.63 2.98
CA ARG A 348 -10.12 -13.09 2.81
C ARG A 348 -8.83 -13.58 2.15
N LYS A 349 -8.25 -12.76 1.31
CA LYS A 349 -6.93 -12.90 0.73
C LYS A 349 -6.00 -11.96 1.48
N TRP A 350 -4.74 -12.27 1.52
CA TRP A 350 -3.77 -11.53 2.31
C TRP A 350 -2.39 -11.54 1.68
N GLU A 351 -1.61 -10.58 2.09
CA GLU A 351 -0.22 -10.39 1.72
C GLU A 351 0.49 -9.58 2.81
N LYS A 352 1.79 -9.51 2.81
CA LYS A 352 2.58 -8.63 3.67
C LYS A 352 2.69 -7.25 3.04
N HIS A 353 2.44 -6.21 3.82
CA HIS A 353 2.66 -4.83 3.42
C HIS A 353 3.78 -4.24 4.26
N ASP A 354 4.94 -4.08 3.65
CA ASP A 354 6.16 -3.58 4.31
C ASP A 354 6.59 -2.22 3.75
N ILE A 355 6.90 -1.26 4.63
CA ILE A 355 7.57 0.00 4.31
C ILE A 355 9.03 -0.12 4.73
N LEU A 356 9.96 0.16 3.81
CA LEU A 356 11.39 -0.08 3.98
C LEU A 356 12.18 1.16 4.41
N ASN A 357 11.74 2.31 3.95
CA ASN A 357 12.23 3.62 4.37
C ASN A 357 11.11 4.65 4.23
N TRP A 358 11.26 5.79 4.88
CA TRP A 358 10.29 6.88 4.77
C TRP A 358 10.93 8.22 5.11
N GLN A 359 10.65 9.21 4.31
CA GLN A 359 11.02 10.59 4.57
C GLN A 359 9.87 11.53 4.26
N LEU A 360 9.84 12.65 4.95
CA LEU A 360 8.94 13.76 4.66
C LEU A 360 9.69 15.07 4.85
N ILE A 361 9.50 15.97 3.89
CA ILE A 361 10.00 17.34 3.89
C ILE A 361 8.81 18.26 3.74
N SER A 362 8.61 19.18 4.66
CA SER A 362 7.57 20.20 4.59
C SER A 362 8.17 21.55 4.13
N SER A 363 7.39 22.33 3.38
CA SER A 363 7.82 23.58 2.75
C SER A 363 7.29 24.80 3.50
#